data_d8085a30566b0f1ef166ce58d78c913c
#
_entry.id   d8085a30566b0f1ef166ce58d78c913c
#
_cell.length_a   1.000
_cell.length_b   1.000
_cell.length_c   1.000
_cell.angle_alpha   90.00
_cell.angle_beta   90.00
_cell.angle_gamma   90.00
#
_symmetry.space_group_name_H-M   'P 1'
#
loop_
_entity.id
_entity.type
_entity.pdbx_description
1 polymer ?
#
loop_
_entity_poly.entity_id
_entity_poly.type
_entity_poly.pdbx_seq_one_letter_code
_entity_poly.pdbx_strand_id
1 'polypeptide(L)'
;GSIRCCRALLKADGTLAAPLISWQDARVTRPYEHTNPDVAYVTSFSGYLTHRLTGEFKDNIANYFGQWPVDYKSWTWSEDAAVMDKFNIPRHMLFDVQMPGTVLGHITPQAALATHFPAGLPVVCTTSDKPVEALGAGLLDDETAVISLGTYIALMMNGKALPKDPVAYWPIMSSIPQTLLYEGYGIRKGMWTVSWLRDMLGESLIQDARAQDLSPEDLLNKKASSVPPGCNGLMTVLDWLTNPWEPYKRGIMIGFDSSMDYAWIYRSILESVALTLKNNYDNMCNEMNHFA
;
A
#
# COMPACT_ATOMS: atom_id res chain seq x y z
N GLY A 1 5.37 11.23 1.41
CA GLY A 1 4.14 10.46 1.21
C GLY A 1 3.36 10.21 2.49
N SER A 2 2.11 9.87 2.37
CA SER A 2 1.27 9.52 3.51
C SER A 2 0.39 8.32 3.17
N ILE A 3 -0.21 7.71 4.20
CA ILE A 3 -1.21 6.65 4.02
C ILE A 3 -2.37 7.21 3.20
N ARG A 4 -2.75 6.50 2.13
CA ARG A 4 -3.91 6.81 1.29
C ARG A 4 -5.23 6.43 1.98
N CYS A 5 -6.33 6.92 1.42
CA CYS A 5 -7.69 6.56 1.83
C CYS A 5 -8.12 7.04 3.23
N CYS A 6 -7.31 7.81 3.94
CA CYS A 6 -7.74 8.51 5.15
C CYS A 6 -8.49 9.79 4.78
N ARG A 7 -9.48 10.17 5.62
CA ARG A 7 -10.27 11.38 5.40
C ARG A 7 -10.12 12.36 6.56
N ALA A 8 -9.86 13.62 6.26
CA ALA A 8 -9.84 14.73 7.19
C ALA A 8 -11.02 15.67 6.90
N LEU A 9 -11.72 16.07 7.94
CA LEU A 9 -12.81 17.05 7.89
C LEU A 9 -12.33 18.31 8.57
N LEU A 10 -12.25 19.43 7.84
CA LEU A 10 -11.64 20.66 8.31
C LEU A 10 -12.67 21.80 8.36
N LYS A 11 -12.49 22.67 9.34
CA LYS A 11 -13.17 23.98 9.40
C LYS A 11 -12.60 24.94 8.36
N ALA A 12 -13.22 26.10 8.21
CA ALA A 12 -12.77 27.13 7.28
C ALA A 12 -11.34 27.64 7.56
N ASP A 13 -10.88 27.58 8.80
CA ASP A 13 -9.51 27.93 9.20
C ASP A 13 -8.48 26.79 9.04
N GLY A 14 -8.89 25.65 8.50
CA GLY A 14 -8.06 24.48 8.29
C GLY A 14 -7.80 23.64 9.55
N THR A 15 -8.40 23.96 10.69
CA THR A 15 -8.37 23.09 11.88
C THR A 15 -9.33 21.92 11.72
N LEU A 16 -9.07 20.82 12.45
CA LEU A 16 -9.94 19.65 12.42
C LEU A 16 -11.34 19.96 12.98
N ALA A 17 -12.38 19.65 12.22
CA ALA A 17 -13.76 19.70 12.67
C ALA A 17 -14.20 18.41 13.38
N ALA A 18 -13.48 17.31 13.16
CA ALA A 18 -13.69 15.99 13.77
C ALA A 18 -12.37 15.21 13.78
N PRO A 19 -12.23 14.13 14.57
CA PRO A 19 -11.09 13.24 14.48
C PRO A 19 -10.88 12.70 13.07
N LEU A 20 -9.61 12.47 12.69
CA LEU A 20 -9.24 11.86 11.41
C LEU A 20 -9.91 10.47 11.25
N ILE A 21 -10.42 10.21 10.07
CA ILE A 21 -11.04 8.94 9.72
C ILE A 21 -9.99 8.06 9.07
N SER A 22 -9.67 6.93 9.69
CA SER A 22 -8.70 5.95 9.19
C SER A 22 -9.19 5.28 7.91
N TRP A 23 -8.27 4.85 7.07
CA TRP A 23 -8.55 4.02 5.89
C TRP A 23 -9.24 2.68 6.22
N GLN A 24 -9.14 2.21 7.45
CA GLN A 24 -9.81 0.99 7.95
C GLN A 24 -11.28 1.24 8.33
N ASP A 25 -11.69 2.50 8.43
CA ASP A 25 -13.05 2.86 8.80
C ASP A 25 -13.97 2.79 7.56
N ALA A 26 -15.06 2.07 7.69
CA ALA A 26 -16.03 1.89 6.59
C ALA A 26 -16.63 3.22 6.07
N ARG A 27 -16.56 4.31 6.83
CA ARG A 27 -17.03 5.62 6.39
C ARG A 27 -16.22 6.19 5.22
N VAL A 28 -14.96 5.81 5.04
CA VAL A 28 -14.15 6.31 3.92
C VAL A 28 -14.55 5.73 2.58
N THR A 29 -15.22 4.57 2.57
CA THR A 29 -15.69 3.89 1.34
C THR A 29 -17.13 4.25 0.97
N ARG A 30 -17.83 5.01 1.82
CA ARG A 30 -19.21 5.47 1.57
C ARG A 30 -19.22 6.88 1.01
N PRO A 31 -20.29 7.27 0.27
CA PRO A 31 -20.51 8.66 -0.07
C PRO A 31 -20.42 9.56 1.15
N TYR A 32 -19.91 10.77 0.96
CA TYR A 32 -19.80 11.73 2.06
C TYR A 32 -21.20 12.23 2.46
N GLU A 33 -21.44 12.30 3.76
CA GLU A 33 -22.66 12.89 4.33
C GLU A 33 -22.27 14.16 5.10
N HIS A 34 -22.75 15.32 4.64
CA HIS A 34 -22.48 16.60 5.28
C HIS A 34 -23.40 16.80 6.49
N THR A 35 -23.04 16.17 7.61
CA THR A 35 -23.82 16.23 8.87
C THR A 35 -23.30 17.24 9.88
N ASN A 36 -22.09 17.74 9.73
CA ASN A 36 -21.47 18.74 10.60
C ASN A 36 -21.31 20.07 9.83
N PRO A 37 -22.07 21.13 10.21
CA PRO A 37 -22.02 22.41 9.52
C PRO A 37 -20.69 23.16 9.67
N ASP A 38 -19.85 22.80 10.64
CA ASP A 38 -18.52 23.39 10.81
C ASP A 38 -17.51 22.90 9.77
N VAL A 39 -17.84 21.85 9.00
CA VAL A 39 -16.95 21.32 7.97
C VAL A 39 -17.00 22.18 6.73
N ALA A 40 -15.92 22.87 6.43
CA ALA A 40 -15.73 23.64 5.21
C ALA A 40 -14.97 22.86 4.13
N TYR A 41 -14.07 21.94 4.53
CA TYR A 41 -13.26 21.16 3.60
C TYR A 41 -13.24 19.68 3.97
N VAL A 42 -13.18 18.86 2.92
CA VAL A 42 -13.00 17.41 2.98
C VAL A 42 -11.75 17.06 2.19
N THR A 43 -10.73 16.51 2.85
CA THR A 43 -9.43 16.25 2.23
C THR A 43 -8.84 14.94 2.74
N SER A 44 -7.69 14.56 2.20
CA SER A 44 -6.91 13.42 2.69
C SER A 44 -6.06 13.82 3.91
N PHE A 45 -5.40 12.83 4.55
CA PHE A 45 -4.45 13.12 5.62
C PHE A 45 -3.26 13.96 5.13
N SER A 46 -2.79 13.75 3.89
CA SER A 46 -1.70 14.57 3.32
C SER A 46 -2.11 16.01 3.10
N GLY A 47 -3.34 16.25 2.64
CA GLY A 47 -3.87 17.61 2.49
C GLY A 47 -3.92 18.36 3.82
N TYR A 48 -4.38 17.68 4.88
CA TYR A 48 -4.34 18.26 6.22
C TYR A 48 -2.91 18.60 6.67
N LEU A 49 -1.94 17.68 6.46
CA LEU A 49 -0.53 17.93 6.79
C LEU A 49 0.05 19.10 5.96
N THR A 50 -0.23 19.13 4.67
CA THR A 50 0.19 20.22 3.79
C THR A 50 -0.32 21.56 4.32
N HIS A 51 -1.61 21.65 4.64
CA HIS A 51 -2.18 22.86 5.21
C HIS A 51 -1.50 23.25 6.53
N ARG A 52 -1.29 22.30 7.45
CA ARG A 52 -0.62 22.57 8.74
C ARG A 52 0.81 23.06 8.59
N LEU A 53 1.51 22.63 7.56
CA LEU A 53 2.91 23.01 7.30
C LEU A 53 3.03 24.33 6.54
N THR A 54 2.12 24.59 5.58
CA THR A 54 2.28 25.67 4.59
C THR A 54 1.20 26.74 4.64
N GLY A 55 0.04 26.46 5.27
CA GLY A 55 -1.16 27.29 5.20
C GLY A 55 -1.95 27.14 3.89
N GLU A 56 -1.45 26.39 2.90
CA GLU A 56 -2.11 26.21 1.62
C GLU A 56 -3.19 25.12 1.68
N PHE A 57 -4.30 25.33 0.96
CA PHE A 57 -5.35 24.35 0.77
C PHE A 57 -5.07 23.52 -0.50
N LYS A 58 -3.93 22.86 -0.51
CA LYS A 58 -3.41 22.04 -1.63
C LYS A 58 -3.02 20.65 -1.18
N ASP A 59 -3.11 19.69 -2.11
CA ASP A 59 -2.65 18.33 -1.88
C ASP A 59 -2.17 17.67 -3.18
N ASN A 60 -1.63 16.45 -3.10
CA ASN A 60 -1.31 15.65 -4.26
C ASN A 60 -2.53 14.89 -4.76
N ILE A 61 -2.72 14.83 -6.07
CA ILE A 61 -3.83 14.10 -6.69
C ILE A 61 -3.77 12.59 -6.42
N ALA A 62 -2.59 12.04 -6.22
CA ALA A 62 -2.38 10.61 -6.08
C ALA A 62 -3.02 10.01 -4.82
N ASN A 63 -3.20 10.81 -3.75
CA ASN A 63 -3.87 10.35 -2.53
C ASN A 63 -5.38 10.19 -2.67
N TYR A 64 -5.95 10.62 -3.79
CA TYR A 64 -7.38 10.63 -4.04
C TYR A 64 -7.85 9.55 -5.02
N PHE A 65 -6.93 8.71 -5.49
CA PHE A 65 -7.23 7.68 -6.45
C PHE A 65 -8.20 6.62 -5.88
N GLY A 66 -9.25 6.29 -6.63
CA GLY A 66 -10.20 5.20 -6.35
C GLY A 66 -11.32 5.50 -5.35
N GLN A 67 -11.17 6.49 -4.48
CA GLN A 67 -12.17 6.78 -3.41
C GLN A 67 -12.66 8.24 -3.40
N TRP A 68 -12.40 8.97 -4.48
CA TRP A 68 -12.69 10.38 -4.62
C TRP A 68 -13.07 10.70 -6.07
N PRO A 69 -13.76 11.82 -6.33
CA PRO A 69 -14.21 12.19 -7.67
C PRO A 69 -13.06 12.70 -8.55
N VAL A 70 -12.10 11.84 -8.88
CA VAL A 70 -10.93 12.14 -9.71
C VAL A 70 -11.25 11.81 -11.17
N ASP A 71 -10.86 12.72 -12.08
CA ASP A 71 -10.74 12.41 -13.50
C ASP A 71 -9.32 11.91 -13.81
N TYR A 72 -9.23 10.64 -14.19
CA TYR A 72 -7.96 9.95 -14.45
C TYR A 72 -7.31 10.32 -15.79
N LYS A 73 -7.97 11.12 -16.62
CA LYS A 73 -7.41 11.62 -17.88
C LYS A 73 -6.73 12.97 -17.70
N SER A 74 -7.39 13.87 -17.00
CA SER A 74 -6.86 15.22 -16.69
C SER A 74 -6.02 15.26 -15.42
N TRP A 75 -6.06 14.21 -14.59
CA TRP A 75 -5.37 14.13 -13.29
C TRP A 75 -5.77 15.28 -12.36
N THR A 76 -7.06 15.57 -12.32
CA THR A 76 -7.66 16.57 -11.44
C THR A 76 -9.04 16.09 -10.97
N TRP A 77 -9.79 16.94 -10.31
CA TRP A 77 -11.16 16.65 -9.91
C TRP A 77 -12.04 16.51 -11.15
N SER A 78 -12.96 15.56 -11.11
CA SER A 78 -13.94 15.36 -12.18
C SER A 78 -14.93 16.51 -12.27
N GLU A 79 -15.29 16.88 -13.49
CA GLU A 79 -16.43 17.80 -13.80
C GLU A 79 -17.70 17.02 -14.16
N ASP A 80 -17.62 15.69 -14.27
CA ASP A 80 -18.77 14.83 -14.53
C ASP A 80 -19.67 14.73 -13.30
N ALA A 81 -20.92 15.20 -13.42
CA ALA A 81 -21.89 15.18 -12.34
C ALA A 81 -22.14 13.78 -11.77
N ALA A 82 -22.18 12.74 -12.63
CA ALA A 82 -22.39 11.36 -12.17
C ALA A 82 -21.22 10.85 -11.33
N VAL A 83 -19.99 11.27 -11.63
CA VAL A 83 -18.81 10.95 -10.81
C VAL A 83 -18.85 11.72 -9.50
N MET A 84 -19.18 13.01 -9.53
CA MET A 84 -19.29 13.84 -8.33
C MET A 84 -20.37 13.33 -7.37
N ASP A 85 -21.55 12.99 -7.90
CA ASP A 85 -22.68 12.48 -7.11
C ASP A 85 -22.38 11.15 -6.42
N LYS A 86 -21.59 10.28 -7.07
CA LYS A 86 -21.17 9.00 -6.49
C LYS A 86 -20.42 9.18 -5.16
N PHE A 87 -19.63 10.24 -5.02
CA PHE A 87 -18.87 10.53 -3.81
C PHE A 87 -19.54 11.54 -2.89
N ASN A 88 -20.49 12.32 -3.42
CA ASN A 88 -21.27 13.33 -2.71
C ASN A 88 -20.43 14.36 -1.94
N ILE A 89 -19.28 14.76 -2.50
CA ILE A 89 -18.41 15.81 -1.95
C ILE A 89 -18.52 17.04 -2.87
N PRO A 90 -19.09 18.17 -2.42
CA PRO A 90 -19.17 19.39 -3.22
C PRO A 90 -17.77 19.88 -3.65
N ARG A 91 -17.61 20.30 -4.92
CA ARG A 91 -16.33 20.74 -5.47
C ARG A 91 -15.65 21.81 -4.62
N HIS A 92 -16.39 22.75 -4.05
CA HIS A 92 -15.85 23.83 -3.23
C HIS A 92 -15.30 23.38 -1.87
N MET A 93 -15.60 22.15 -1.45
CA MET A 93 -15.06 21.56 -0.22
C MET A 93 -13.75 20.77 -0.48
N LEU A 94 -13.37 20.58 -1.76
CA LEU A 94 -12.16 19.85 -2.14
C LEU A 94 -10.98 20.83 -2.28
N PHE A 95 -9.81 20.40 -1.81
CA PHE A 95 -8.56 21.14 -1.98
C PHE A 95 -8.13 21.19 -3.45
N ASP A 96 -7.31 22.17 -3.82
CA ASP A 96 -6.63 22.16 -5.10
C ASP A 96 -5.59 21.03 -5.14
N VAL A 97 -5.55 20.29 -6.25
CA VAL A 97 -4.66 19.14 -6.38
C VAL A 97 -3.51 19.42 -7.35
N GLN A 98 -2.37 18.84 -7.03
CA GLN A 98 -1.13 19.04 -7.77
C GLN A 98 -0.53 17.67 -8.17
N MET A 99 0.27 17.69 -9.23
CA MET A 99 1.01 16.50 -9.67
C MET A 99 2.23 16.24 -8.78
N PRO A 100 2.66 14.97 -8.63
CA PRO A 100 3.92 14.65 -7.96
C PRO A 100 5.10 15.46 -8.54
N GLY A 101 6.02 15.88 -7.66
CA GLY A 101 7.20 16.68 -8.03
C GLY A 101 6.99 18.19 -7.96
N THR A 102 5.75 18.71 -7.81
CA THR A 102 5.48 20.14 -7.67
C THR A 102 5.62 20.63 -6.23
N VAL A 103 5.82 21.93 -6.03
CA VAL A 103 5.85 22.55 -4.70
C VAL A 103 4.42 22.90 -4.27
N LEU A 104 3.97 22.35 -3.16
CA LEU A 104 2.65 22.60 -2.58
C LEU A 104 2.59 23.92 -1.82
N GLY A 105 3.73 24.38 -1.29
CA GLY A 105 3.89 25.59 -0.51
C GLY A 105 5.22 25.57 0.25
N HIS A 106 5.40 26.47 1.19
CA HIS A 106 6.61 26.60 1.99
C HIS A 106 6.29 26.54 3.48
N ILE A 107 7.20 25.99 4.28
CA ILE A 107 7.05 25.91 5.73
C ILE A 107 6.84 27.31 6.30
N THR A 108 5.72 27.54 6.97
CA THR A 108 5.40 28.80 7.63
C THR A 108 6.28 29.01 8.88
N PRO A 109 6.49 30.27 9.34
CA PRO A 109 7.19 30.52 10.61
C PRO A 109 6.55 29.80 11.80
N GLN A 110 5.22 29.70 11.83
CA GLN A 110 4.50 28.98 12.89
C GLN A 110 4.78 27.47 12.84
N ALA A 111 4.77 26.88 11.66
CA ALA A 111 5.09 25.45 11.48
C ALA A 111 6.56 25.17 11.80
N ALA A 112 7.46 26.07 11.45
CA ALA A 112 8.89 25.98 11.78
C ALA A 112 9.12 25.91 13.30
N LEU A 113 8.43 26.74 14.08
CA LEU A 113 8.51 26.71 15.54
C LEU A 113 8.02 25.39 16.13
N ALA A 114 6.99 24.77 15.55
CA ALA A 114 6.39 23.54 16.06
C ALA A 114 7.16 22.28 15.63
N THR A 115 7.84 22.31 14.47
CA THR A 115 8.46 21.12 13.85
C THR A 115 9.98 21.15 13.82
N HIS A 116 10.59 22.32 14.12
CA HIS A 116 12.02 22.61 13.98
C HIS A 116 12.53 22.52 12.51
N PHE A 117 11.65 22.44 11.52
CA PHE A 117 12.05 22.63 10.13
C PHE A 117 12.36 24.10 9.83
N PRO A 118 13.30 24.40 8.92
CA PRO A 118 13.55 25.77 8.50
C PRO A 118 12.30 26.43 7.90
N ALA A 119 11.98 27.66 8.33
CA ALA A 119 10.96 28.45 7.68
C ALA A 119 11.32 28.72 6.22
N GLY A 120 10.35 28.69 5.31
CA GLY A 120 10.56 28.86 3.88
C GLY A 120 11.05 27.60 3.15
N LEU A 121 11.29 26.48 3.82
CA LEU A 121 11.61 25.22 3.18
C LEU A 121 10.44 24.78 2.28
N PRO A 122 10.68 24.42 0.98
CA PRO A 122 9.61 23.95 0.11
C PRO A 122 9.05 22.61 0.56
N VAL A 123 7.73 22.49 0.54
CA VAL A 123 6.99 21.22 0.74
C VAL A 123 6.65 20.68 -0.64
N VAL A 124 7.32 19.60 -1.02
CA VAL A 124 7.18 18.98 -2.35
C VAL A 124 6.04 17.97 -2.35
N CYS A 125 5.21 18.05 -3.37
CA CYS A 125 4.16 17.09 -3.66
C CYS A 125 4.78 15.71 -3.96
N THR A 126 4.38 14.69 -3.19
CA THR A 126 4.71 13.30 -3.48
C THR A 126 3.42 12.50 -3.68
N THR A 127 3.47 11.19 -3.52
CA THR A 127 2.28 10.32 -3.62
C THR A 127 1.98 9.65 -2.29
N SER A 128 1.11 8.64 -2.29
CA SER A 128 0.89 7.81 -1.10
C SER A 128 2.12 6.95 -0.77
N ASP A 129 2.06 6.19 0.30
CA ASP A 129 3.15 5.38 0.84
C ASP A 129 3.75 4.40 -0.20
N LYS A 130 2.93 3.56 -0.84
CA LYS A 130 3.40 2.53 -1.76
C LYS A 130 4.13 3.06 -3.00
N PRO A 131 3.62 4.06 -3.75
CA PRO A 131 4.37 4.64 -4.86
C PRO A 131 5.66 5.34 -4.45
N VAL A 132 5.72 5.95 -3.26
CA VAL A 132 6.96 6.57 -2.75
C VAL A 132 7.99 5.51 -2.38
N GLU A 133 7.57 4.40 -1.75
CA GLU A 133 8.42 3.23 -1.49
C GLU A 133 8.96 2.65 -2.81
N ALA A 134 8.09 2.47 -3.80
CA ALA A 134 8.47 1.95 -5.11
C ALA A 134 9.49 2.87 -5.82
N LEU A 135 9.27 4.20 -5.81
CA LEU A 135 10.24 5.17 -6.33
C LEU A 135 11.57 5.08 -5.60
N GLY A 136 11.55 5.02 -4.26
CA GLY A 136 12.75 4.88 -3.44
C GLY A 136 13.51 3.57 -3.67
N ALA A 137 12.80 2.50 -4.06
CA ALA A 137 13.39 1.22 -4.46
C ALA A 137 13.90 1.20 -5.91
N GLY A 138 13.74 2.30 -6.67
CA GLY A 138 14.26 2.43 -8.04
C GLY A 138 13.28 2.03 -9.14
N LEU A 139 11.97 1.98 -8.87
CA LEU A 139 10.95 1.74 -9.90
C LEU A 139 10.76 3.00 -10.75
N LEU A 140 11.57 3.14 -11.81
CA LEU A 140 11.64 4.33 -12.67
C LEU A 140 11.05 4.14 -14.07
N ASP A 141 10.81 2.89 -14.48
CA ASP A 141 10.33 2.51 -15.81
C ASP A 141 9.18 1.49 -15.73
N ASP A 142 8.73 0.99 -16.85
CA ASP A 142 7.67 -0.02 -17.02
C ASP A 142 8.22 -1.44 -17.31
N GLU A 143 9.54 -1.59 -17.34
CA GLU A 143 10.21 -2.90 -17.54
C GLU A 143 10.66 -3.52 -16.20
N THR A 144 10.64 -2.74 -15.12
CA THR A 144 11.07 -3.16 -13.78
C THR A 144 9.86 -3.52 -12.91
N ALA A 145 10.01 -4.55 -12.09
CA ALA A 145 9.07 -4.89 -11.03
C ALA A 145 9.72 -4.75 -9.66
N VAL A 146 9.01 -4.19 -8.68
CA VAL A 146 9.42 -4.11 -7.28
C VAL A 146 8.57 -5.04 -6.44
N ILE A 147 9.20 -5.83 -5.58
CA ILE A 147 8.54 -6.72 -4.63
C ILE A 147 8.76 -6.15 -3.22
N SER A 148 7.67 -5.84 -2.52
CA SER A 148 7.70 -5.46 -1.11
C SER A 148 7.52 -6.71 -0.25
N LEU A 149 8.57 -7.12 0.50
CA LEU A 149 8.57 -8.29 1.37
C LEU A 149 8.28 -7.89 2.83
N GLY A 150 7.05 -7.48 3.09
CA GLY A 150 6.57 -7.14 4.43
C GLY A 150 5.57 -8.16 4.98
N THR A 151 4.86 -7.79 6.05
CA THR A 151 3.69 -8.55 6.55
C THR A 151 2.68 -8.77 5.41
N TYR A 152 2.40 -7.74 4.64
CA TYR A 152 1.74 -7.81 3.34
C TYR A 152 2.82 -7.80 2.26
N ILE A 153 2.83 -8.82 1.42
CA ILE A 153 3.75 -8.90 0.27
C ILE A 153 2.99 -8.43 -0.95
N ALA A 154 3.57 -7.51 -1.71
CA ALA A 154 2.99 -7.02 -2.96
C ALA A 154 4.04 -6.91 -4.07
N LEU A 155 3.60 -7.11 -5.29
CA LEU A 155 4.34 -6.83 -6.52
C LEU A 155 3.85 -5.50 -7.08
N MET A 156 4.76 -4.63 -7.51
CA MET A 156 4.46 -3.33 -8.08
C MET A 156 5.18 -3.13 -9.41
N MET A 157 4.48 -2.58 -10.39
CA MET A 157 5.01 -2.23 -11.72
C MET A 157 4.42 -0.89 -12.16
N ASN A 158 5.16 -0.11 -12.93
CA ASN A 158 4.62 1.10 -13.56
C ASN A 158 3.93 0.78 -14.89
N GLY A 159 3.01 1.66 -15.30
CA GLY A 159 2.37 1.62 -16.61
C GLY A 159 1.60 2.90 -16.93
N LYS A 160 1.04 2.98 -18.13
CA LYS A 160 0.33 4.19 -18.61
C LYS A 160 -1.15 3.95 -18.91
N ALA A 161 -1.54 2.70 -19.14
CA ALA A 161 -2.93 2.37 -19.46
C ALA A 161 -3.78 2.32 -18.21
N LEU A 162 -4.92 3.00 -18.19
CA LEU A 162 -5.94 2.81 -17.17
C LEU A 162 -6.85 1.66 -17.60
N PRO A 163 -6.72 0.47 -16.97
CA PRO A 163 -7.55 -0.66 -17.34
C PRO A 163 -8.98 -0.47 -16.87
N LYS A 164 -9.91 -1.09 -17.58
CA LYS A 164 -11.31 -1.14 -17.17
C LYS A 164 -11.49 -2.39 -16.30
N ASP A 165 -11.80 -2.17 -15.01
CA ASP A 165 -12.10 -3.23 -14.03
C ASP A 165 -11.01 -4.32 -13.93
N PRO A 166 -9.75 -3.98 -13.61
CA PRO A 166 -8.68 -4.96 -13.48
C PRO A 166 -8.94 -5.92 -12.33
N VAL A 167 -8.62 -7.20 -12.53
CA VAL A 167 -8.82 -8.26 -11.53
C VAL A 167 -7.51 -8.80 -10.96
N ALA A 168 -6.36 -8.55 -11.60
CA ALA A 168 -5.06 -9.01 -11.13
C ALA A 168 -4.30 -7.98 -10.30
N TYR A 169 -4.67 -6.70 -10.36
CA TYR A 169 -3.97 -5.62 -9.69
C TYR A 169 -4.85 -4.40 -9.42
N TRP A 170 -4.33 -3.52 -8.60
CA TRP A 170 -4.96 -2.28 -8.19
C TRP A 170 -4.22 -1.12 -8.85
N PRO A 171 -4.81 -0.39 -9.83
CA PRO A 171 -4.15 0.77 -10.42
C PRO A 171 -4.23 1.94 -9.45
N ILE A 172 -3.10 2.61 -9.23
CA ILE A 172 -3.00 3.86 -8.47
C ILE A 172 -2.05 4.80 -9.20
N MET A 173 -1.99 6.08 -8.80
CA MET A 173 -1.01 6.99 -9.39
C MET A 173 0.40 6.67 -8.90
N SER A 174 1.36 6.56 -9.82
CA SER A 174 2.78 6.46 -9.53
C SER A 174 3.34 7.78 -8.97
N SER A 175 4.53 7.71 -8.36
CA SER A 175 5.33 8.89 -8.02
C SER A 175 5.93 9.58 -9.25
N ILE A 176 5.90 8.93 -10.41
CA ILE A 176 6.26 9.51 -11.70
C ILE A 176 5.01 10.19 -12.26
N PRO A 177 5.06 11.49 -12.59
CA PRO A 177 3.92 12.22 -13.15
C PRO A 177 3.31 11.52 -14.37
N GLN A 178 1.98 11.51 -14.47
CA GLN A 178 1.22 10.92 -15.58
C GLN A 178 1.48 9.42 -15.81
N THR A 179 1.90 8.72 -14.77
CA THR A 179 2.14 7.27 -14.77
C THR A 179 1.31 6.61 -13.69
N LEU A 180 0.83 5.41 -13.96
CA LEU A 180 0.15 4.56 -13.00
C LEU A 180 1.14 3.61 -12.34
N LEU A 181 0.86 3.24 -11.10
CA LEU A 181 1.47 2.10 -10.41
C LEU A 181 0.41 1.00 -10.32
N TYR A 182 0.72 -0.17 -10.84
CA TYR A 182 -0.10 -1.36 -10.71
C TYR A 182 0.40 -2.15 -9.50
N GLU A 183 -0.42 -2.18 -8.45
CA GLU A 183 -0.15 -2.96 -7.23
C GLU A 183 -0.87 -4.30 -7.35
N GLY A 184 -0.15 -5.38 -7.59
CA GLY A 184 -0.70 -6.72 -7.65
C GLY A 184 -1.36 -7.14 -6.34
N TYR A 185 -2.41 -7.95 -6.42
CA TYR A 185 -3.01 -8.53 -5.22
C TYR A 185 -1.98 -9.37 -4.49
N GLY A 186 -1.67 -8.96 -3.25
CA GLY A 186 -0.57 -9.50 -2.49
C GLY A 186 -0.95 -10.61 -1.53
N ILE A 187 0.07 -11.11 -0.83
CA ILE A 187 -0.07 -12.12 0.22
C ILE A 187 -0.29 -11.39 1.54
N ARG A 188 -1.51 -11.45 2.09
CA ARG A 188 -1.94 -10.63 3.24
C ARG A 188 -1.21 -10.95 4.56
N LYS A 189 -0.69 -12.14 4.72
CA LYS A 189 0.12 -12.61 5.87
C LYS A 189 1.44 -13.22 5.35
N GLY A 190 2.10 -12.56 4.41
CA GLY A 190 3.30 -13.06 3.74
C GLY A 190 4.45 -13.35 4.69
N MET A 191 5.32 -12.38 4.97
CA MET A 191 6.44 -12.58 5.90
C MET A 191 5.99 -12.77 7.35
N TRP A 192 4.74 -12.41 7.69
CA TRP A 192 4.17 -12.80 8.98
C TRP A 192 4.16 -14.32 9.17
N THR A 193 3.97 -15.12 8.11
CA THR A 193 3.98 -16.58 8.19
C THR A 193 5.34 -17.12 8.64
N VAL A 194 6.43 -16.45 8.25
CA VAL A 194 7.79 -16.75 8.75
C VAL A 194 7.88 -16.49 10.26
N SER A 195 7.42 -15.33 10.71
CA SER A 195 7.41 -14.99 12.14
C SER A 195 6.51 -15.94 12.93
N TRP A 196 5.35 -16.30 12.39
CA TRP A 196 4.43 -17.27 12.99
C TRP A 196 5.10 -18.65 13.18
N LEU A 197 5.83 -19.15 12.18
CA LEU A 197 6.58 -20.41 12.32
C LEU A 197 7.68 -20.30 13.37
N ARG A 198 8.47 -19.22 13.35
CA ARG A 198 9.50 -18.94 14.36
C ARG A 198 8.91 -18.96 15.78
N ASP A 199 7.80 -18.25 15.99
CA ASP A 199 7.15 -18.13 17.29
C ASP A 199 6.56 -19.47 17.75
N MET A 200 6.09 -20.30 16.82
CA MET A 200 5.58 -21.64 17.09
C MET A 200 6.70 -22.62 17.49
N LEU A 201 7.92 -22.47 16.92
CA LEU A 201 9.10 -23.25 17.31
C LEU A 201 9.66 -22.81 18.67
N GLY A 202 9.38 -21.58 19.07
CA GLY A 202 9.59 -21.06 20.42
C GLY A 202 11.05 -20.98 20.86
N GLU A 203 11.26 -21.11 22.18
CA GLU A 203 12.55 -20.86 22.86
C GLU A 203 13.64 -21.82 22.38
N SER A 204 13.33 -23.03 21.98
CA SER A 204 14.32 -24.01 21.49
C SER A 204 15.05 -23.49 20.25
N LEU A 205 14.31 -22.93 19.28
CA LEU A 205 14.95 -22.34 18.09
C LEU A 205 15.83 -21.14 18.46
N ILE A 206 15.38 -20.30 19.39
CA ILE A 206 16.13 -19.10 19.83
C ILE A 206 17.45 -19.51 20.51
N GLN A 207 17.42 -20.51 21.37
CA GLN A 207 18.61 -21.02 22.05
C GLN A 207 19.60 -21.66 21.06
N ASP A 208 19.10 -22.46 20.12
CA ASP A 208 19.92 -23.08 19.08
C ASP A 208 20.59 -22.04 18.17
N ALA A 209 19.89 -20.96 17.85
CA ALA A 209 20.40 -19.86 17.06
C ALA A 209 21.50 -19.10 17.82
N ARG A 210 21.25 -18.75 19.10
CA ARG A 210 22.22 -18.08 19.96
C ARG A 210 23.49 -18.91 20.15
N ALA A 211 23.39 -20.23 20.29
CA ALA A 211 24.53 -21.13 20.41
C ALA A 211 25.45 -21.13 19.19
N GLN A 212 24.94 -20.68 18.03
CA GLN A 212 25.66 -20.56 16.76
C GLN A 212 25.97 -19.11 16.37
N ASP A 213 25.66 -18.13 17.23
CA ASP A 213 25.80 -16.68 16.97
C ASP A 213 24.99 -16.24 15.72
N LEU A 214 23.78 -16.79 15.58
CA LEU A 214 22.84 -16.50 14.48
C LEU A 214 21.55 -15.90 15.01
N SER A 215 20.84 -15.18 14.14
CA SER A 215 19.43 -14.91 14.36
C SER A 215 18.58 -16.19 14.15
N PRO A 216 17.38 -16.30 14.73
CA PRO A 216 16.49 -17.44 14.48
C PRO A 216 16.20 -17.63 12.98
N GLU A 217 16.02 -16.55 12.23
CA GLU A 217 15.78 -16.57 10.79
C GLU A 217 17.02 -17.05 10.01
N ASP A 218 18.23 -16.65 10.40
CA ASP A 218 19.47 -17.13 9.77
C ASP A 218 19.69 -18.62 10.02
N LEU A 219 19.35 -19.11 11.21
CA LEU A 219 19.39 -20.54 11.49
C LEU A 219 18.38 -21.32 10.64
N LEU A 220 17.15 -20.78 10.51
CA LEU A 220 16.14 -21.37 9.62
C LEU A 220 16.60 -21.38 8.16
N ASN A 221 17.16 -20.28 7.66
CA ASN A 221 17.75 -20.18 6.33
C ASN A 221 18.85 -21.23 6.11
N LYS A 222 19.78 -21.34 7.07
CA LYS A 222 20.87 -22.31 7.02
C LYS A 222 20.35 -23.75 6.94
N LYS A 223 19.34 -24.10 7.74
CA LYS A 223 18.75 -25.45 7.72
C LYS A 223 17.97 -25.72 6.44
N ALA A 224 17.17 -24.76 6.00
CA ALA A 224 16.37 -24.85 4.80
C ALA A 224 17.21 -24.92 3.50
N SER A 225 18.45 -24.44 3.52
CA SER A 225 19.35 -24.50 2.36
C SER A 225 19.69 -25.94 1.91
N SER A 226 19.56 -26.94 2.80
CA SER A 226 19.75 -28.34 2.50
C SER A 226 18.49 -29.04 1.94
N VAL A 227 17.33 -28.38 2.04
CA VAL A 227 16.06 -28.91 1.50
C VAL A 227 16.03 -28.68 0.00
N PRO A 228 15.78 -29.71 -0.82
CA PRO A 228 15.77 -29.56 -2.26
C PRO A 228 14.59 -28.67 -2.73
N PRO A 229 14.73 -27.97 -3.88
CA PRO A 229 13.63 -27.24 -4.49
C PRO A 229 12.42 -28.16 -4.73
N GLY A 230 11.22 -27.59 -4.47
CA GLY A 230 9.97 -28.34 -4.53
C GLY A 230 9.64 -29.15 -3.29
N CYS A 231 10.52 -29.10 -2.25
CA CYS A 231 10.29 -29.70 -0.92
C CYS A 231 9.77 -31.16 -1.00
N ASN A 232 10.17 -31.96 -1.99
CA ASN A 232 9.63 -33.30 -2.27
C ASN A 232 8.08 -33.38 -2.25
N GLY A 233 7.41 -32.29 -2.65
CA GLY A 233 5.96 -32.22 -2.70
C GLY A 233 5.29 -31.65 -1.45
N LEU A 234 6.05 -31.27 -0.41
CA LEU A 234 5.48 -30.48 0.69
C LEU A 234 5.14 -29.08 0.20
N MET A 235 3.89 -28.67 0.29
CA MET A 235 3.37 -27.39 -0.17
C MET A 235 2.67 -26.65 0.95
N THR A 236 2.82 -25.32 0.96
CA THR A 236 2.10 -24.41 1.85
C THR A 236 1.16 -23.53 1.03
N VAL A 237 -0.10 -23.38 1.46
CA VAL A 237 -1.05 -22.39 0.94
C VAL A 237 -1.14 -21.24 1.93
N LEU A 238 -0.85 -20.01 1.46
CA LEU A 238 -0.62 -18.83 2.32
C LEU A 238 -1.91 -18.07 2.70
N ASP A 239 -3.04 -18.74 2.81
CA ASP A 239 -4.35 -18.13 3.13
C ASP A 239 -4.58 -17.98 4.66
N TRP A 240 -3.56 -17.54 5.42
CA TRP A 240 -3.68 -17.24 6.86
C TRP A 240 -4.62 -16.07 7.16
N LEU A 241 -4.76 -15.14 6.23
CA LEU A 241 -5.73 -14.04 6.27
C LEU A 241 -6.35 -13.87 4.89
N THR A 242 -7.57 -14.35 4.73
CA THR A 242 -8.28 -14.34 3.46
C THR A 242 -8.97 -13.02 3.18
N ASN A 243 -9.40 -12.82 1.95
CA ASN A 243 -10.26 -11.70 1.59
C ASN A 243 -11.65 -11.87 2.22
N PRO A 244 -12.33 -10.77 2.57
CA PRO A 244 -13.68 -10.84 3.15
C PRO A 244 -14.71 -11.56 2.27
N TRP A 245 -14.51 -11.56 0.96
CA TRP A 245 -15.38 -12.26 0.00
C TRP A 245 -15.01 -13.74 -0.24
N GLU A 246 -13.91 -14.21 0.37
CA GLU A 246 -13.46 -15.61 0.33
C GLU A 246 -13.21 -16.16 1.74
N PRO A 247 -14.17 -16.01 2.69
CA PRO A 247 -13.94 -16.32 4.10
C PRO A 247 -13.75 -17.82 4.38
N TYR A 248 -13.99 -18.67 3.39
CA TYR A 248 -13.82 -20.12 3.47
C TYR A 248 -12.37 -20.58 3.29
N LYS A 249 -11.50 -19.77 2.66
CA LYS A 249 -10.08 -20.10 2.48
C LYS A 249 -9.36 -20.17 3.83
N ARG A 250 -8.35 -21.03 3.91
CA ARG A 250 -7.50 -21.19 5.11
C ARG A 250 -6.09 -21.52 4.67
N GLY A 251 -5.11 -21.16 5.51
CA GLY A 251 -3.73 -21.63 5.37
C GLY A 251 -3.71 -23.17 5.51
N ILE A 252 -2.97 -23.83 4.60
CA ILE A 252 -2.86 -25.29 4.52
C ILE A 252 -1.41 -25.66 4.34
N MET A 253 -0.98 -26.75 4.94
CA MET A 253 0.26 -27.44 4.62
C MET A 253 -0.07 -28.90 4.28
N ILE A 254 0.43 -29.38 3.14
CA ILE A 254 0.11 -30.72 2.60
C ILE A 254 1.32 -31.39 1.98
N GLY A 255 1.42 -32.71 2.07
CA GLY A 255 2.49 -33.47 1.43
C GLY A 255 3.60 -33.90 2.39
N PHE A 256 3.33 -33.99 3.70
CA PHE A 256 4.30 -34.48 4.69
C PHE A 256 4.61 -35.94 4.51
N ASP A 257 5.88 -36.29 4.73
CA ASP A 257 6.33 -37.64 5.06
C ASP A 257 7.10 -37.68 6.38
N SER A 258 7.49 -38.86 6.84
CA SER A 258 8.12 -39.06 8.13
C SER A 258 9.56 -38.51 8.27
N SER A 259 10.18 -38.07 7.19
CA SER A 259 11.53 -37.52 7.19
C SER A 259 11.58 -36.00 7.31
N MET A 260 10.42 -35.32 7.18
CA MET A 260 10.32 -33.87 7.11
C MET A 260 10.25 -33.25 8.50
N ASP A 261 11.09 -32.26 8.72
CA ASP A 261 11.12 -31.43 9.94
C ASP A 261 10.73 -29.98 9.66
N TYR A 262 10.94 -29.10 10.62
CA TYR A 262 10.60 -27.68 10.50
C TYR A 262 11.41 -26.93 9.42
N ALA A 263 12.59 -27.43 9.02
CA ALA A 263 13.34 -26.84 7.91
C ALA A 263 12.60 -27.02 6.57
N TRP A 264 11.93 -28.14 6.38
CA TRP A 264 11.05 -28.40 5.23
C TRP A 264 9.84 -27.49 5.25
N ILE A 265 9.20 -27.32 6.42
CA ILE A 265 8.08 -26.39 6.58
C ILE A 265 8.49 -24.99 6.20
N TYR A 266 9.63 -24.50 6.75
CA TYR A 266 10.15 -23.18 6.44
C TYR A 266 10.43 -22.99 4.95
N ARG A 267 11.10 -23.96 4.33
CA ARG A 267 11.39 -23.95 2.89
C ARG A 267 10.09 -23.92 2.07
N SER A 268 9.09 -24.72 2.39
CA SER A 268 7.81 -24.73 1.69
C SER A 268 7.07 -23.38 1.81
N ILE A 269 7.18 -22.67 2.93
CA ILE A 269 6.64 -21.32 3.10
C ILE A 269 7.32 -20.34 2.13
N LEU A 270 8.66 -20.35 2.07
CA LEU A 270 9.42 -19.46 1.18
C LEU A 270 9.12 -19.75 -0.30
N GLU A 271 9.05 -21.02 -0.70
CA GLU A 271 8.69 -21.40 -2.06
C GLU A 271 7.26 -21.00 -2.41
N SER A 272 6.33 -21.15 -1.46
CA SER A 272 4.94 -20.72 -1.67
C SER A 272 4.83 -19.20 -1.84
N VAL A 273 5.63 -18.41 -1.11
CA VAL A 273 5.72 -16.96 -1.35
C VAL A 273 6.20 -16.69 -2.78
N ALA A 274 7.29 -17.34 -3.23
CA ALA A 274 7.86 -17.13 -4.55
C ALA A 274 6.89 -17.57 -5.67
N LEU A 275 6.25 -18.73 -5.53
CA LEU A 275 5.30 -19.26 -6.52
C LEU A 275 4.02 -18.41 -6.60
N THR A 276 3.52 -17.92 -5.46
CA THR A 276 2.36 -17.02 -5.43
C THR A 276 2.69 -15.68 -6.11
N LEU A 277 3.86 -15.10 -5.82
CA LEU A 277 4.32 -13.87 -6.48
C LEU A 277 4.48 -14.08 -7.99
N LYS A 278 5.05 -15.22 -8.42
CA LYS A 278 5.18 -15.53 -9.85
C LYS A 278 3.82 -15.63 -10.53
N ASN A 279 2.88 -16.33 -9.91
CA ASN A 279 1.51 -16.43 -10.44
C ASN A 279 0.83 -15.05 -10.53
N ASN A 280 0.99 -14.20 -9.50
CA ASN A 280 0.44 -12.85 -9.52
C ASN A 280 1.08 -11.99 -10.61
N TYR A 281 2.40 -12.09 -10.80
CA TYR A 281 3.12 -11.43 -11.88
C TYR A 281 2.60 -11.86 -13.26
N ASP A 282 2.44 -13.17 -13.50
CA ASP A 282 1.94 -13.67 -14.77
C ASP A 282 0.52 -13.19 -15.06
N ASN A 283 -0.34 -13.18 -14.04
CA ASN A 283 -1.70 -12.67 -14.18
C ASN A 283 -1.71 -11.17 -14.50
N MET A 284 -0.86 -10.38 -13.84
CA MET A 284 -0.71 -8.94 -14.14
C MET A 284 -0.21 -8.72 -15.57
N CYS A 285 0.83 -9.43 -16.01
CA CYS A 285 1.36 -9.29 -17.36
C CYS A 285 0.35 -9.70 -18.43
N ASN A 286 -0.38 -10.78 -18.21
CA ASN A 286 -1.42 -11.23 -19.12
C ASN A 286 -2.54 -10.19 -19.25
N GLU A 287 -2.95 -9.60 -18.14
CA GLU A 287 -3.99 -8.57 -18.13
C GLU A 287 -3.52 -7.25 -18.76
N MET A 288 -2.27 -6.83 -18.47
CA MET A 288 -1.67 -5.64 -19.08
C MET A 288 -1.51 -5.78 -20.60
N ASN A 289 -1.13 -6.95 -21.10
CA ASN A 289 -0.98 -7.21 -22.54
C ASN A 289 -2.31 -7.22 -23.31
N HIS A 290 -3.44 -7.42 -22.62
CA HIS A 290 -4.77 -7.30 -23.21
C HIS A 290 -5.21 -5.84 -23.40
N PHE A 291 -4.49 -4.87 -22.79
CA PHE A 291 -4.81 -3.44 -22.81
C PHE A 291 -3.73 -2.58 -23.51
N ALA A 292 -2.70 -3.22 -24.09
CA ALA A 292 -1.62 -2.54 -24.82
C ALA A 292 -1.99 -2.26 -26.29
#